data_d1409cdfd17d243a74a97d70a198c1fc
#
_entry.id   d1409cdfd17d243a74a97d70a198c1fc
#
_cell.length_a   1.000
_cell.length_b   1.000
_cell.length_c   1.000
_cell.angle_alpha   90.00
_cell.angle_beta   90.00
_cell.angle_gamma   90.00
#
_symmetry.space_group_name_H-M   'P 1'
#
loop_
_entity.id
_entity.type
_entity.pdbx_description
1 polymer ?
#
loop_
_entity_poly.entity_id
_entity_poly.type
_entity_poly.pdbx_seq_one_letter_code
_entity_poly.pdbx_strand_id
1 'polypeptide(L)'
;MKKIFAFLFACVLPMCVSAMESPQILTDIDASLYSQIFKLQDKERINTAINAQNQIADKLLMNEVLYQRYISDTYHTRGKEIANWMEKYYDMPGAQRMEKLAKIKKATVRKAKVPNMISGSESIETAQSETWTQKKYTGKIDKNINNFKRAIRTGSTKVARQILEEKSFKKGLTESDYGRLAGRLAYLYYTNGEMELAKKWGFVASDANSEYGLWSMGLLYFKEENYIESQKYFSRILDLPQINNARKTEAAFWAGRAADFKGDIENAKRYWRIAATYPMAFYGALSATMLGQQPQYEFFETDATDEDIAELANTKYGKIALALLQIGRKDRAEEYLKYLITPKVSDRVLHAINSVASAYNLPRVSIQSAGVIKDRGILEIDDDIIYAAQYPLPDWEPLGGWSIDRALLLAITKQESNFRVSAKSGVGANGLMQIMPSTAKKVARENKVDFSQIDMSNPEHNMFLGQQYIVDLLQHQNVENSIIKMLAAYNAGMGTMVKFEKSFYTYDPLLYIESFPAYETRSYIKRVMSNLWLYRARLGQPLTSMQELAHGNWPLYNSEDAYVQQQIAERMMI
;
A
#
# COMPACT_ATOMS: atom_id res chain seq x y z
N MET A 1 -35.70 7.24 -48.94
CA MET A 1 -35.07 6.00 -48.43
C MET A 1 -34.37 6.31 -47.11
N LYS A 2 -35.04 6.05 -46.00
CA LYS A 2 -34.49 6.25 -44.64
C LYS A 2 -33.72 4.97 -44.26
N LYS A 3 -32.39 5.11 -44.05
CA LYS A 3 -31.59 4.03 -43.48
C LYS A 3 -31.67 4.10 -41.95
N ILE A 4 -32.31 3.14 -41.35
CA ILE A 4 -32.34 2.92 -39.90
C ILE A 4 -31.02 2.23 -39.52
N PHE A 5 -30.18 2.92 -38.72
CA PHE A 5 -29.04 2.30 -38.04
C PHE A 5 -29.54 1.69 -36.74
N ALA A 6 -29.57 0.35 -36.70
CA ALA A 6 -29.82 -0.37 -35.47
C ALA A 6 -28.51 -0.38 -34.65
N PHE A 7 -28.51 0.29 -33.49
CA PHE A 7 -27.48 0.12 -32.47
C PHE A 7 -27.72 -1.21 -31.73
N LEU A 8 -26.86 -2.17 -31.95
CA LEU A 8 -26.81 -3.38 -31.11
C LEU A 8 -26.24 -2.96 -29.74
N PHE A 9 -27.09 -2.89 -28.73
CA PHE A 9 -26.69 -2.91 -27.33
C PHE A 9 -26.20 -4.31 -27.01
N ALA A 10 -24.88 -4.50 -26.94
CA ALA A 10 -24.31 -5.68 -26.34
C ALA A 10 -24.57 -5.62 -24.83
N CYS A 11 -25.60 -6.33 -24.36
CA CYS A 11 -25.74 -6.63 -22.94
C CYS A 11 -24.52 -7.49 -22.53
N VAL A 12 -23.57 -6.87 -21.85
CA VAL A 12 -22.58 -7.61 -21.08
C VAL A 12 -23.35 -8.22 -19.90
N LEU A 13 -23.77 -9.46 -20.07
CA LEU A 13 -24.25 -10.29 -18.97
C LEU A 13 -23.09 -10.39 -17.96
N PRO A 14 -23.33 -10.18 -16.65
CA PRO A 14 -22.33 -10.50 -15.66
C PRO A 14 -21.98 -11.99 -15.85
N MET A 15 -20.71 -12.29 -16.15
CA MET A 15 -20.23 -13.66 -16.03
C MET A 15 -20.56 -14.09 -14.61
N CYS A 16 -21.48 -15.05 -14.49
CA CYS A 16 -21.63 -15.81 -13.27
C CYS A 16 -20.27 -16.47 -13.02
N VAL A 17 -19.49 -15.90 -12.14
CA VAL A 17 -18.37 -16.61 -11.52
C VAL A 17 -19.03 -17.83 -10.88
N SER A 18 -18.82 -19.01 -11.43
CA SER A 18 -19.29 -20.25 -10.83
C SER A 18 -18.64 -20.27 -9.45
N ALA A 19 -19.46 -20.27 -8.41
CA ALA A 19 -18.95 -20.36 -7.05
C ALA A 19 -18.14 -21.67 -6.99
N MET A 20 -16.84 -21.53 -6.83
CA MET A 20 -15.93 -22.66 -6.69
C MET A 20 -16.42 -23.54 -5.54
N GLU A 21 -16.59 -24.83 -5.77
CA GLU A 21 -16.98 -25.76 -4.71
C GLU A 21 -15.94 -25.68 -3.57
N SER A 22 -16.42 -25.61 -2.34
CA SER A 22 -15.53 -25.56 -1.17
C SER A 22 -14.63 -26.79 -1.14
N PRO A 23 -13.33 -26.66 -0.80
CA PRO A 23 -12.43 -27.80 -0.73
C PRO A 23 -13.01 -28.86 0.22
N GLN A 24 -13.10 -30.11 -0.22
CA GLN A 24 -13.65 -31.22 0.58
C GLN A 24 -12.52 -31.88 1.42
N ILE A 25 -12.09 -31.21 2.49
CA ILE A 25 -11.04 -31.70 3.42
C ILE A 25 -11.64 -32.42 4.62
N LEU A 26 -12.73 -31.88 5.15
CA LEU A 26 -13.50 -32.45 6.25
C LEU A 26 -14.74 -33.14 5.70
N THR A 27 -15.24 -34.16 6.41
CA THR A 27 -16.60 -34.67 6.14
C THR A 27 -17.63 -33.57 6.39
N ASP A 28 -18.79 -33.64 5.73
CA ASP A 28 -19.87 -32.64 5.91
C ASP A 28 -20.31 -32.55 7.39
N ILE A 29 -20.30 -33.67 8.10
CA ILE A 29 -20.62 -33.73 9.53
C ILE A 29 -19.61 -32.92 10.35
N ASP A 30 -18.29 -33.17 10.16
CA ASP A 30 -17.27 -32.46 10.91
C ASP A 30 -17.21 -30.99 10.50
N ALA A 31 -17.36 -30.65 9.23
CA ALA A 31 -17.44 -29.27 8.75
C ALA A 31 -18.60 -28.49 9.39
N SER A 32 -19.78 -29.10 9.46
CA SER A 32 -20.95 -28.53 10.13
C SER A 32 -20.71 -28.36 11.63
N LEU A 33 -20.14 -29.36 12.30
CA LEU A 33 -19.82 -29.30 13.74
C LEU A 33 -18.81 -28.19 14.04
N TYR A 34 -17.71 -28.08 13.27
CA TYR A 34 -16.73 -27.01 13.43
C TYR A 34 -17.38 -25.62 13.23
N SER A 35 -18.17 -25.43 12.16
CA SER A 35 -18.90 -24.18 11.93
C SER A 35 -19.82 -23.81 13.10
N GLN A 36 -20.54 -24.81 13.64
CA GLN A 36 -21.39 -24.61 14.81
C GLN A 36 -20.59 -24.21 16.05
N ILE A 37 -19.47 -24.88 16.32
CA ILE A 37 -18.63 -24.60 17.48
C ILE A 37 -18.07 -23.19 17.42
N PHE A 38 -17.54 -22.76 16.28
CA PHE A 38 -17.03 -21.40 16.11
C PHE A 38 -18.14 -20.35 16.33
N LYS A 39 -19.32 -20.54 15.72
CA LYS A 39 -20.49 -19.66 15.93
C LYS A 39 -20.95 -19.61 17.40
N LEU A 40 -20.89 -20.74 18.11
CA LEU A 40 -21.24 -20.79 19.53
C LEU A 40 -20.23 -20.03 20.40
N GLN A 41 -18.93 -20.15 20.08
CA GLN A 41 -17.88 -19.41 20.77
C GLN A 41 -17.96 -17.89 20.48
N ASP A 42 -18.26 -17.50 19.25
CA ASP A 42 -18.48 -16.10 18.88
C ASP A 42 -19.70 -15.49 19.65
N LYS A 43 -20.69 -16.32 20.00
CA LYS A 43 -21.85 -15.94 20.82
C LYS A 43 -21.65 -16.20 22.32
N GLU A 44 -20.44 -16.42 22.77
CA GLU A 44 -20.06 -16.67 24.18
C GLU A 44 -20.71 -17.90 24.82
N ARG A 45 -21.30 -18.81 24.01
CA ARG A 45 -21.93 -20.05 24.47
C ARG A 45 -20.90 -21.18 24.64
N ILE A 46 -19.90 -20.96 25.47
CA ILE A 46 -18.72 -21.81 25.58
C ILE A 46 -19.06 -23.24 26.01
N ASN A 47 -19.94 -23.44 26.98
CA ASN A 47 -20.30 -24.79 27.46
C ASN A 47 -20.99 -25.62 26.37
N THR A 48 -21.87 -24.99 25.59
CA THR A 48 -22.52 -25.64 24.44
C THR A 48 -21.51 -26.01 23.37
N ALA A 49 -20.53 -25.12 23.09
CA ALA A 49 -19.45 -25.38 22.17
C ALA A 49 -18.55 -26.57 22.61
N ILE A 50 -18.30 -26.70 23.92
CA ILE A 50 -17.52 -27.84 24.47
C ILE A 50 -18.29 -29.16 24.26
N ASN A 51 -19.60 -29.18 24.45
CA ASN A 51 -20.40 -30.38 24.24
C ASN A 51 -20.40 -30.79 22.74
N ALA A 52 -20.56 -29.84 21.84
CA ALA A 52 -20.46 -30.10 20.40
C ALA A 52 -19.05 -30.58 19.98
N GLN A 53 -18.00 -30.07 20.59
CA GLN A 53 -16.61 -30.48 20.35
C GLN A 53 -16.38 -31.96 20.58
N ASN A 54 -17.07 -32.62 21.51
CA ASN A 54 -16.92 -34.03 21.83
C ASN A 54 -17.45 -34.93 20.68
N GLN A 55 -18.25 -34.42 19.76
CA GLN A 55 -18.83 -35.15 18.65
C GLN A 55 -17.94 -35.13 17.39
N ILE A 56 -16.92 -34.28 17.35
CA ILE A 56 -16.00 -34.18 16.20
C ILE A 56 -15.17 -35.47 16.07
N ALA A 57 -15.19 -36.07 14.89
CA ALA A 57 -14.37 -37.23 14.56
C ALA A 57 -12.96 -36.81 14.14
N ASP A 58 -12.82 -35.96 13.14
CA ASP A 58 -11.52 -35.42 12.70
C ASP A 58 -11.10 -34.20 13.53
N LYS A 59 -9.98 -34.32 14.25
CA LYS A 59 -9.45 -33.27 15.14
C LYS A 59 -8.58 -32.22 14.43
N LEU A 60 -8.62 -32.14 13.09
CA LEU A 60 -7.75 -31.27 12.27
C LEU A 60 -7.76 -29.80 12.71
N LEU A 61 -8.94 -29.22 12.98
CA LEU A 61 -9.09 -27.83 13.38
C LEU A 61 -9.18 -27.62 14.90
N MET A 62 -8.85 -28.62 15.70
CA MET A 62 -8.97 -28.53 17.17
C MET A 62 -8.04 -27.45 17.77
N ASN A 63 -6.88 -27.23 17.17
CA ASN A 63 -6.00 -26.13 17.58
C ASN A 63 -6.69 -24.77 17.46
N GLU A 64 -7.47 -24.53 16.40
CA GLU A 64 -8.20 -23.27 16.16
C GLU A 64 -9.40 -23.10 17.11
N VAL A 65 -10.15 -24.19 17.36
CA VAL A 65 -11.24 -24.17 18.35
C VAL A 65 -10.73 -23.77 19.74
N LEU A 66 -9.62 -24.39 20.17
CA LEU A 66 -9.02 -24.08 21.47
C LEU A 66 -8.37 -22.68 21.47
N TYR A 67 -7.71 -22.29 20.39
CA TYR A 67 -7.11 -20.96 20.26
C TYR A 67 -8.16 -19.86 20.40
N GLN A 68 -9.27 -19.90 19.63
CA GLN A 68 -10.34 -18.92 19.72
C GLN A 68 -10.90 -18.83 21.14
N ARG A 69 -11.15 -19.99 21.78
CA ARG A 69 -11.65 -20.04 23.16
C ARG A 69 -10.71 -19.38 24.15
N TYR A 70 -9.42 -19.72 24.08
CA TYR A 70 -8.42 -19.29 25.07
C TYR A 70 -8.04 -17.81 24.96
N ILE A 71 -8.24 -17.19 23.81
CA ILE A 71 -8.01 -15.75 23.62
C ILE A 71 -9.27 -14.91 23.84
N SER A 72 -10.44 -15.53 24.09
CA SER A 72 -11.69 -14.83 24.38
C SER A 72 -11.62 -14.15 25.75
N ASP A 73 -12.14 -12.93 25.83
CA ASP A 73 -12.23 -12.17 27.08
C ASP A 73 -13.26 -12.75 28.04
N THR A 74 -14.22 -13.53 27.53
CA THR A 74 -15.31 -14.15 28.31
C THR A 74 -14.97 -15.55 28.84
N TYR A 75 -13.85 -16.16 28.37
CA TYR A 75 -13.39 -17.44 28.87
C TYR A 75 -12.22 -17.28 29.85
N HIS A 76 -12.39 -17.82 31.06
CA HIS A 76 -11.33 -17.78 32.07
C HIS A 76 -10.25 -18.85 31.82
N THR A 77 -9.35 -18.56 30.87
CA THR A 77 -8.26 -19.48 30.49
C THR A 77 -7.27 -19.70 31.62
N ARG A 78 -6.98 -20.97 31.91
CA ARG A 78 -6.00 -21.40 32.94
C ARG A 78 -4.63 -21.59 32.34
N GLY A 79 -3.58 -21.35 33.13
CA GLY A 79 -2.18 -21.57 32.69
C GLY A 79 -1.91 -22.97 32.16
N LYS A 80 -2.50 -24.03 32.78
CA LYS A 80 -2.37 -25.43 32.33
C LYS A 80 -2.97 -25.67 30.93
N GLU A 81 -4.07 -25.02 30.60
CA GLU A 81 -4.70 -25.10 29.26
C GLU A 81 -3.80 -24.50 28.18
N ILE A 82 -3.19 -23.35 28.50
CA ILE A 82 -2.22 -22.71 27.61
C ILE A 82 -0.98 -23.60 27.44
N ALA A 83 -0.46 -24.17 28.52
CA ALA A 83 0.70 -25.05 28.47
C ALA A 83 0.43 -26.29 27.59
N ASN A 84 -0.72 -26.94 27.76
CA ASN A 84 -1.14 -28.08 26.95
C ASN A 84 -1.31 -27.72 25.47
N TRP A 85 -1.86 -26.53 25.18
CA TRP A 85 -1.99 -26.04 23.80
C TRP A 85 -0.61 -25.78 23.19
N MET A 86 0.27 -25.09 23.90
CA MET A 86 1.61 -24.75 23.43
C MET A 86 2.50 -26.00 23.26
N GLU A 87 2.31 -27.06 24.02
CA GLU A 87 3.05 -28.31 23.84
C GLU A 87 2.74 -28.95 22.47
N LYS A 88 1.46 -28.91 22.04
CA LYS A 88 1.00 -29.54 20.80
C LYS A 88 1.09 -28.63 19.57
N TYR A 89 0.88 -27.34 19.76
CA TYR A 89 0.60 -26.39 18.68
C TYR A 89 1.53 -25.17 18.67
N TYR A 90 2.71 -25.29 19.28
CA TYR A 90 3.70 -24.21 19.42
C TYR A 90 4.18 -23.62 18.08
N ASP A 91 4.00 -24.33 16.97
CA ASP A 91 4.37 -23.93 15.61
C ASP A 91 3.18 -23.44 14.77
N MET A 92 1.98 -23.37 15.33
CA MET A 92 0.78 -22.91 14.62
C MET A 92 0.62 -21.38 14.64
N PRO A 93 -0.10 -20.80 13.68
CA PRO A 93 -0.53 -19.40 13.74
C PRO A 93 -1.27 -19.11 15.06
N GLY A 94 -0.84 -18.04 15.74
CA GLY A 94 -1.36 -17.70 17.08
C GLY A 94 -0.46 -18.12 18.25
N ALA A 95 0.55 -18.99 18.05
CA ALA A 95 1.43 -19.46 19.12
C ALA A 95 2.15 -18.33 19.86
N GLN A 96 2.57 -17.27 19.16
CA GLN A 96 3.15 -16.08 19.80
C GLN A 96 2.16 -15.36 20.72
N ARG A 97 0.87 -15.30 20.35
CA ARG A 97 -0.17 -14.70 21.20
C ARG A 97 -0.42 -15.56 22.43
N MET A 98 -0.42 -16.89 22.27
CA MET A 98 -0.54 -17.84 23.37
C MET A 98 0.67 -17.76 24.32
N GLU A 99 1.88 -17.58 23.81
CA GLU A 99 3.10 -17.37 24.62
C GLU A 99 2.99 -16.07 25.46
N LYS A 100 2.47 -14.98 24.87
CA LYS A 100 2.21 -13.73 25.60
C LYS A 100 1.15 -13.93 26.69
N LEU A 101 0.07 -14.65 26.39
CA LEU A 101 -0.97 -14.96 27.36
C LEU A 101 -0.44 -15.83 28.50
N ALA A 102 0.44 -16.81 28.19
CA ALA A 102 1.11 -17.64 29.21
C ALA A 102 1.91 -16.79 30.21
N LYS A 103 2.64 -15.78 29.74
CA LYS A 103 3.38 -14.84 30.62
C LYS A 103 2.44 -14.11 31.57
N ILE A 104 1.29 -13.63 31.08
CA ILE A 104 0.27 -12.95 31.90
C ILE A 104 -0.29 -13.93 32.95
N LYS A 105 -0.53 -15.19 32.59
CA LYS A 105 -1.06 -16.25 33.47
C LYS A 105 0.02 -16.96 34.28
N LYS A 106 1.28 -16.50 34.22
CA LYS A 106 2.45 -17.09 34.94
C LYS A 106 2.63 -18.58 34.66
N ALA A 107 2.34 -19.01 33.44
CA ALA A 107 2.50 -20.39 32.99
C ALA A 107 3.83 -20.56 32.24
N THR A 108 4.54 -21.67 32.55
CA THR A 108 5.71 -22.08 31.77
C THR A 108 5.24 -22.85 30.54
N VAL A 109 5.68 -22.42 29.36
CA VAL A 109 5.26 -22.99 28.08
C VAL A 109 6.44 -23.19 27.14
N ARG A 110 6.28 -24.10 26.19
CA ARG A 110 7.17 -24.22 25.04
C ARG A 110 7.20 -22.92 24.26
N LYS A 111 8.37 -22.49 23.78
CA LYS A 111 8.52 -21.26 23.00
C LYS A 111 7.84 -21.41 21.64
N ALA A 112 7.14 -20.38 21.22
CA ALA A 112 6.52 -20.33 19.90
C ALA A 112 7.58 -20.42 18.79
N LYS A 113 7.29 -21.22 17.75
CA LYS A 113 8.13 -21.38 16.57
C LYS A 113 7.37 -20.79 15.37
N VAL A 114 7.79 -19.62 14.93
CA VAL A 114 7.23 -18.97 13.74
C VAL A 114 8.17 -19.22 12.57
N PRO A 115 7.66 -19.64 11.40
CA PRO A 115 8.49 -19.78 10.21
C PRO A 115 9.07 -18.42 9.79
N ASN A 116 10.21 -18.45 9.12
CA ASN A 116 10.78 -17.26 8.50
C ASN A 116 10.01 -16.96 7.21
N MET A 117 8.90 -16.23 7.34
CA MET A 117 8.08 -15.81 6.20
C MET A 117 8.79 -14.75 5.38
N ILE A 118 8.64 -14.81 4.07
CA ILE A 118 9.16 -13.81 3.13
C ILE A 118 8.00 -13.02 2.52
N SER A 119 8.30 -11.79 2.12
CA SER A 119 7.41 -10.96 1.31
C SER A 119 8.14 -10.63 0.02
N GLY A 120 7.46 -10.73 -1.09
CA GLY A 120 8.01 -10.32 -2.37
C GLY A 120 7.88 -8.82 -2.63
N SER A 121 8.43 -8.40 -3.74
CA SER A 121 8.38 -7.03 -4.22
C SER A 121 6.98 -6.65 -4.70
N GLU A 122 6.58 -5.42 -4.43
CA GLU A 122 5.36 -4.85 -5.03
C GLU A 122 5.59 -4.53 -6.51
N SER A 123 4.50 -4.43 -7.29
CA SER A 123 4.56 -4.07 -8.71
C SER A 123 5.11 -2.66 -8.93
N ILE A 124 4.82 -1.76 -8.00
CA ILE A 124 5.29 -0.37 -8.07
C ILE A 124 6.61 -0.24 -7.33
N GLU A 125 7.68 -0.07 -8.09
CA GLU A 125 8.96 0.33 -7.52
C GLU A 125 8.90 1.78 -7.04
N THR A 126 9.55 2.04 -5.89
CA THR A 126 9.74 3.40 -5.40
C THR A 126 11.19 3.84 -5.52
N ALA A 127 11.38 5.11 -5.85
CA ALA A 127 12.70 5.69 -5.85
C ALA A 127 13.33 5.52 -4.46
N GLN A 128 14.45 4.83 -4.41
CA GLN A 128 15.23 4.76 -3.18
C GLN A 128 15.87 6.11 -2.93
N SER A 129 15.80 6.57 -1.70
CA SER A 129 16.49 7.81 -1.32
C SER A 129 18.00 7.60 -1.38
N GLU A 130 18.72 8.57 -1.98
CA GLU A 130 20.18 8.61 -1.92
C GLU A 130 20.68 8.41 -0.48
N THR A 131 21.68 7.61 -0.27
CA THR A 131 22.28 7.41 1.06
C THR A 131 22.80 8.73 1.63
N TRP A 132 22.75 8.91 2.94
CA TRP A 132 23.24 10.14 3.59
C TRP A 132 24.75 10.34 3.40
N THR A 133 25.51 9.26 3.48
CA THR A 133 26.95 9.20 3.26
C THR A 133 27.32 7.86 2.67
N GLN A 134 28.34 7.81 1.81
CA GLN A 134 28.90 6.58 1.30
C GLN A 134 29.90 5.97 2.28
N LYS A 135 30.70 6.82 2.90
CA LYS A 135 31.69 6.42 3.91
C LYS A 135 31.04 6.32 5.28
N LYS A 136 31.47 5.35 6.07
CA LYS A 136 31.16 5.29 7.52
C LYS A 136 32.11 6.24 8.27
N TYR A 137 31.53 7.07 9.12
CA TYR A 137 32.27 8.02 9.97
C TYR A 137 32.15 7.63 11.43
N THR A 138 33.06 8.13 12.25
CA THR A 138 33.12 7.90 13.71
C THR A 138 33.34 9.19 14.46
N GLY A 139 33.19 9.17 15.78
CA GLY A 139 33.50 10.29 16.66
C GLY A 139 32.67 11.55 16.39
N LYS A 140 33.34 12.73 16.38
CA LYS A 140 32.67 14.03 16.21
C LYS A 140 31.97 14.17 14.86
N ILE A 141 32.55 13.60 13.79
CA ILE A 141 31.97 13.67 12.43
C ILE A 141 30.66 12.92 12.38
N ASP A 142 30.60 11.67 12.87
CA ASP A 142 29.36 10.89 12.92
C ASP A 142 28.28 11.59 13.78
N LYS A 143 28.66 12.15 14.94
CA LYS A 143 27.75 12.92 15.78
C LYS A 143 27.14 14.11 15.03
N ASN A 144 27.96 14.84 14.28
CA ASN A 144 27.49 15.98 13.48
C ASN A 144 26.58 15.54 12.33
N ILE A 145 26.88 14.41 11.65
CA ILE A 145 25.98 13.81 10.64
C ILE A 145 24.61 13.49 11.27
N ASN A 146 24.60 12.88 12.45
CA ASN A 146 23.36 12.54 13.13
C ASN A 146 22.55 13.77 13.58
N ASN A 147 23.24 14.82 14.04
CA ASN A 147 22.60 16.10 14.36
C ASN A 147 22.06 16.79 13.10
N PHE A 148 22.79 16.75 11.98
CA PHE A 148 22.33 17.25 10.69
C PHE A 148 21.09 16.50 10.22
N LYS A 149 21.09 15.17 10.25
CA LYS A 149 19.91 14.34 9.92
C LYS A 149 18.68 14.71 10.75
N ARG A 150 18.89 15.01 12.04
CA ARG A 150 17.82 15.47 12.92
C ARG A 150 17.32 16.85 12.49
N ALA A 151 18.22 17.79 12.22
CA ALA A 151 17.87 19.14 11.78
C ALA A 151 17.05 19.12 10.47
N ILE A 152 17.47 18.32 9.48
CA ILE A 152 16.70 18.13 8.22
C ILE A 152 15.31 17.57 8.51
N ARG A 153 15.19 16.52 9.35
CA ARG A 153 13.89 15.91 9.67
C ARG A 153 12.94 16.84 10.42
N THR A 154 13.48 17.76 11.22
CA THR A 154 12.68 18.76 11.95
C THR A 154 12.48 20.07 11.20
N GLY A 155 12.94 20.17 9.95
CA GLY A 155 12.83 21.39 9.15
C GLY A 155 13.73 22.55 9.60
N SER A 156 14.75 22.28 10.43
CA SER A 156 15.61 23.33 11.01
C SER A 156 16.75 23.72 10.07
N THR A 157 16.46 24.54 9.04
CA THR A 157 17.44 24.99 8.03
C THR A 157 18.65 25.67 8.65
N LYS A 158 18.43 26.56 9.64
CA LYS A 158 19.51 27.30 10.35
C LYS A 158 20.49 26.34 11.00
N VAL A 159 20.02 25.35 11.75
CA VAL A 159 20.87 24.36 12.44
C VAL A 159 21.61 23.49 11.43
N ALA A 160 20.92 22.99 10.40
CA ALA A 160 21.53 22.18 9.36
C ALA A 160 22.66 22.94 8.64
N ARG A 161 22.42 24.22 8.28
CA ARG A 161 23.41 25.08 7.66
C ARG A 161 24.63 25.29 8.57
N GLN A 162 24.43 25.65 9.84
CA GLN A 162 25.53 25.87 10.78
C GLN A 162 26.44 24.63 10.89
N ILE A 163 25.88 23.45 10.91
CA ILE A 163 26.66 22.20 10.95
C ILE A 163 27.50 22.05 9.67
N LEU A 164 26.93 22.28 8.49
CA LEU A 164 27.66 22.16 7.22
C LEU A 164 28.73 23.24 7.05
N GLU A 165 28.54 24.45 7.56
CA GLU A 165 29.48 25.54 7.49
C GLU A 165 30.67 25.41 8.49
N GLU A 166 30.60 24.46 9.46
CA GLU A 166 31.70 24.20 10.39
C GLU A 166 32.92 23.67 9.62
N LYS A 167 34.04 24.46 9.65
CA LYS A 167 35.26 24.14 8.89
C LYS A 167 35.82 22.76 9.20
N SER A 168 35.80 22.35 10.47
CA SER A 168 36.28 21.02 10.89
C SER A 168 35.41 19.89 10.36
N PHE A 169 34.09 20.09 10.30
CA PHE A 169 33.16 19.13 9.78
C PHE A 169 33.33 18.98 8.26
N LYS A 170 33.37 20.08 7.52
CA LYS A 170 33.62 20.07 6.06
C LYS A 170 34.92 19.34 5.71
N LYS A 171 36.03 19.63 6.43
CA LYS A 171 37.31 18.96 6.19
C LYS A 171 37.30 17.47 6.54
N GLY A 172 36.42 17.05 7.43
CA GLY A 172 36.30 15.64 7.85
C GLY A 172 35.48 14.76 6.91
N LEU A 173 34.77 15.34 5.96
CA LEU A 173 33.94 14.64 4.98
C LEU A 173 34.69 14.46 3.64
N THR A 174 34.31 13.44 2.87
CA THR A 174 34.64 13.39 1.45
C THR A 174 33.84 14.45 0.70
N GLU A 175 34.30 14.87 -0.46
CA GLU A 175 33.59 15.84 -1.31
C GLU A 175 32.19 15.32 -1.69
N SER A 176 32.10 14.04 -2.08
CA SER A 176 30.83 13.39 -2.39
C SER A 176 29.85 13.39 -1.20
N ASP A 177 30.32 13.05 0.03
CA ASP A 177 29.44 13.01 1.19
C ASP A 177 29.03 14.42 1.64
N TYR A 178 29.92 15.40 1.49
CA TYR A 178 29.56 16.80 1.73
C TYR A 178 28.49 17.28 0.73
N GLY A 179 28.64 16.93 -0.55
CA GLY A 179 27.66 17.23 -1.59
C GLY A 179 26.29 16.60 -1.30
N ARG A 180 26.26 15.35 -0.82
CA ARG A 180 25.02 14.66 -0.44
C ARG A 180 24.27 15.38 0.70
N LEU A 181 24.99 15.81 1.71
CA LEU A 181 24.39 16.59 2.80
C LEU A 181 23.94 17.98 2.32
N ALA A 182 24.76 18.64 1.48
CA ALA A 182 24.41 19.93 0.87
C ALA A 182 23.14 19.83 0.01
N GLY A 183 22.97 18.74 -0.76
CA GLY A 183 21.77 18.48 -1.57
C GLY A 183 20.50 18.38 -0.72
N ARG A 184 20.58 17.73 0.43
CA ARG A 184 19.43 17.65 1.35
C ARG A 184 19.10 19.00 1.98
N LEU A 185 20.09 19.82 2.25
CA LEU A 185 19.87 21.19 2.73
C LEU A 185 19.29 22.07 1.61
N ALA A 186 19.78 21.95 0.39
CA ALA A 186 19.23 22.65 -0.77
C ALA A 186 17.75 22.32 -0.96
N TYR A 187 17.40 21.03 -0.88
CA TYR A 187 16.03 20.60 -1.01
C TYR A 187 15.15 21.14 0.12
N LEU A 188 15.64 21.17 1.37
CA LEU A 188 14.91 21.72 2.49
C LEU A 188 14.67 23.24 2.31
N TYR A 189 15.66 23.99 1.83
CA TYR A 189 15.49 25.40 1.49
C TYR A 189 14.46 25.59 0.37
N TYR A 190 14.52 24.77 -0.68
CA TYR A 190 13.56 24.80 -1.78
C TYR A 190 12.12 24.60 -1.28
N THR A 191 11.88 23.57 -0.49
CA THR A 191 10.53 23.27 0.03
C THR A 191 10.02 24.30 1.05
N ASN A 192 10.91 25.09 1.64
CA ASN A 192 10.56 26.22 2.50
C ASN A 192 10.38 27.54 1.72
N GLY A 193 10.58 27.55 0.41
CA GLY A 193 10.48 28.77 -0.41
C GLY A 193 11.72 29.67 -0.38
N GLU A 194 12.82 29.23 0.24
CA GLU A 194 14.07 30.00 0.35
C GLU A 194 14.97 29.78 -0.88
N MET A 195 14.54 30.25 -2.06
CA MET A 195 15.09 29.90 -3.37
C MET A 195 16.57 30.24 -3.54
N GLU A 196 17.03 31.41 -3.09
CA GLU A 196 18.44 31.81 -3.21
C GLU A 196 19.38 30.89 -2.41
N LEU A 197 18.94 30.48 -1.21
CA LEU A 197 19.69 29.54 -0.38
C LEU A 197 19.61 28.13 -0.97
N ALA A 198 18.50 27.75 -1.57
CA ALA A 198 18.36 26.50 -2.29
C ALA A 198 19.35 26.43 -3.47
N LYS A 199 19.47 27.49 -4.29
CA LYS A 199 20.46 27.58 -5.37
C LYS A 199 21.88 27.47 -4.85
N LYS A 200 22.25 28.28 -3.83
CA LYS A 200 23.60 28.27 -3.25
C LYS A 200 24.05 26.87 -2.86
N TRP A 201 23.22 26.15 -2.11
CA TRP A 201 23.54 24.80 -1.66
C TRP A 201 23.35 23.74 -2.75
N GLY A 202 22.43 23.98 -3.69
CA GLY A 202 22.19 23.16 -4.86
C GLY A 202 23.40 23.13 -5.80
N PHE A 203 24.08 24.25 -6.04
CA PHE A 203 25.33 24.29 -6.81
C PHE A 203 26.40 23.44 -6.15
N VAL A 204 26.65 23.63 -4.84
CA VAL A 204 27.63 22.83 -4.09
C VAL A 204 27.35 21.33 -4.21
N ALA A 205 26.09 20.96 -4.15
CA ALA A 205 25.66 19.56 -4.22
C ALA A 205 25.74 19.00 -5.65
N SER A 206 25.35 19.79 -6.66
CA SER A 206 25.36 19.36 -8.06
C SER A 206 26.77 19.24 -8.62
N ASP A 207 27.72 20.05 -8.15
CA ASP A 207 29.15 19.93 -8.50
C ASP A 207 29.73 18.59 -8.01
N ALA A 208 29.26 18.11 -6.85
CA ALA A 208 29.60 16.79 -6.31
C ALA A 208 28.71 15.65 -6.86
N ASN A 209 27.91 15.89 -7.90
CA ASN A 209 26.96 14.93 -8.48
C ASN A 209 26.02 14.28 -7.45
N SER A 210 25.59 15.02 -6.42
CA SER A 210 24.56 14.55 -5.51
C SER A 210 23.20 14.47 -6.20
N GLU A 211 22.52 13.32 -6.10
CA GLU A 211 21.17 13.11 -6.63
C GLU A 211 20.19 14.16 -6.10
N TYR A 212 20.18 14.42 -4.77
CA TYR A 212 19.35 15.46 -4.18
C TYR A 212 19.68 16.87 -4.66
N GLY A 213 20.96 17.15 -4.90
CA GLY A 213 21.40 18.43 -5.45
C GLY A 213 20.86 18.64 -6.87
N LEU A 214 21.08 17.66 -7.74
CA LEU A 214 20.60 17.69 -9.13
C LEU A 214 19.06 17.79 -9.17
N TRP A 215 18.38 16.99 -8.35
CA TRP A 215 16.92 17.01 -8.25
C TRP A 215 16.38 18.37 -7.80
N SER A 216 16.97 18.93 -6.73
CA SER A 216 16.56 20.23 -6.21
C SER A 216 16.74 21.36 -7.23
N MET A 217 17.88 21.35 -7.93
CA MET A 217 18.15 22.34 -8.99
C MET A 217 17.20 22.18 -10.16
N GLY A 218 16.90 20.93 -10.57
CA GLY A 218 15.92 20.65 -11.61
C GLY A 218 14.55 21.21 -11.29
N LEU A 219 14.01 20.93 -10.10
CA LEU A 219 12.72 21.45 -9.64
C LEU A 219 12.72 22.98 -9.49
N LEU A 220 13.79 23.55 -8.95
CA LEU A 220 13.91 24.98 -8.73
C LEU A 220 13.89 25.73 -10.07
N TYR A 221 14.70 25.32 -11.04
CA TYR A 221 14.71 25.92 -12.36
C TYR A 221 13.40 25.67 -13.12
N PHE A 222 12.74 24.54 -12.91
CA PHE A 222 11.40 24.30 -13.47
C PHE A 222 10.40 25.31 -12.92
N LYS A 223 10.42 25.55 -11.61
CA LYS A 223 9.56 26.55 -10.95
C LYS A 223 9.84 27.98 -11.42
N GLU A 224 11.08 28.28 -11.78
CA GLU A 224 11.50 29.59 -12.33
C GLU A 224 11.29 29.68 -13.86
N GLU A 225 10.66 28.68 -14.48
CA GLU A 225 10.40 28.60 -15.92
C GLU A 225 11.69 28.57 -16.78
N ASN A 226 12.85 28.35 -16.14
CA ASN A 226 14.11 28.13 -16.85
C ASN A 226 14.23 26.64 -17.23
N TYR A 227 13.48 26.25 -18.23
CA TYR A 227 13.36 24.86 -18.66
C TYR A 227 14.65 24.30 -19.27
N ILE A 228 15.55 25.16 -19.80
CA ILE A 228 16.85 24.74 -20.32
C ILE A 228 17.72 24.18 -19.19
N GLU A 229 17.89 24.94 -18.12
CA GLU A 229 18.68 24.48 -16.96
C GLU A 229 17.96 23.35 -16.22
N SER A 230 16.63 23.41 -16.08
CA SER A 230 15.86 22.33 -15.48
C SER A 230 16.11 20.99 -16.18
N GLN A 231 16.00 20.94 -17.51
CA GLN A 231 16.26 19.74 -18.30
C GLN A 231 17.69 19.22 -18.09
N LYS A 232 18.68 20.12 -18.09
CA LYS A 232 20.08 19.78 -17.87
C LYS A 232 20.33 19.10 -16.52
N TYR A 233 19.70 19.60 -15.44
CA TYR A 233 19.85 18.99 -14.11
C TYR A 233 19.16 17.65 -14.01
N PHE A 234 17.96 17.49 -14.54
CA PHE A 234 17.26 16.21 -14.52
C PHE A 234 17.94 15.17 -15.40
N SER A 235 18.45 15.55 -16.59
CA SER A 235 19.17 14.60 -17.47
C SER A 235 20.47 14.09 -16.84
N ARG A 236 21.22 14.93 -16.10
CA ARG A 236 22.42 14.49 -15.37
C ARG A 236 22.13 13.40 -14.34
N ILE A 237 20.91 13.32 -13.79
CA ILE A 237 20.54 12.25 -12.89
C ILE A 237 20.55 10.90 -13.61
N LEU A 238 20.20 10.86 -14.90
CA LEU A 238 20.18 9.62 -15.69
C LEU A 238 21.57 9.01 -15.88
N ASP A 239 22.61 9.83 -15.77
CA ASP A 239 24.01 9.44 -15.93
C ASP A 239 24.67 9.03 -14.60
N LEU A 240 23.95 9.14 -13.47
CA LEU A 240 24.49 8.77 -12.17
C LEU A 240 24.68 7.24 -12.06
N PRO A 241 25.82 6.78 -11.54
CA PRO A 241 26.02 5.37 -11.27
C PRO A 241 25.06 4.90 -10.14
N GLN A 242 24.57 3.69 -10.23
CA GLN A 242 23.72 3.04 -9.21
C GLN A 242 22.36 3.72 -8.93
N ILE A 243 21.82 4.42 -9.91
CA ILE A 243 20.46 4.92 -9.83
C ILE A 243 19.45 3.79 -10.07
N ASN A 244 18.42 3.66 -9.20
CA ASN A 244 17.39 2.66 -9.41
C ASN A 244 16.38 3.08 -10.51
N ASN A 245 15.65 2.10 -11.03
CA ASN A 245 14.70 2.31 -12.12
C ASN A 245 13.64 3.36 -11.79
N ALA A 246 13.13 3.37 -10.57
CA ALA A 246 12.12 4.34 -10.16
C ALA A 246 12.63 5.78 -10.20
N ARG A 247 13.84 6.04 -9.71
CA ARG A 247 14.46 7.38 -9.80
C ARG A 247 14.81 7.75 -11.24
N LYS A 248 15.25 6.78 -12.02
CA LYS A 248 15.50 6.96 -13.46
C LYS A 248 14.23 7.38 -14.20
N THR A 249 13.11 6.72 -13.89
CA THR A 249 11.78 7.05 -14.43
C THR A 249 11.34 8.47 -14.05
N GLU A 250 11.49 8.85 -12.77
CA GLU A 250 11.20 10.20 -12.30
C GLU A 250 12.02 11.27 -13.01
N ALA A 251 13.35 11.07 -13.08
CA ALA A 251 14.26 12.03 -13.72
C ALA A 251 13.99 12.16 -15.23
N ALA A 252 13.74 11.05 -15.92
CA ALA A 252 13.41 11.05 -17.34
C ALA A 252 12.08 11.77 -17.61
N PHE A 253 11.04 11.53 -16.81
CA PHE A 253 9.77 12.25 -16.96
C PHE A 253 9.96 13.76 -16.85
N TRP A 254 10.65 14.23 -15.80
CA TRP A 254 10.87 15.66 -15.59
C TRP A 254 11.79 16.30 -16.62
N ALA A 255 12.83 15.58 -17.10
CA ALA A 255 13.64 16.04 -18.21
C ALA A 255 12.82 16.20 -19.50
N GLY A 256 11.94 15.22 -19.78
CA GLY A 256 11.01 15.27 -20.89
C GLY A 256 10.03 16.45 -20.77
N ARG A 257 9.47 16.67 -19.58
CA ARG A 257 8.56 17.76 -19.31
C ARG A 257 9.22 19.14 -19.50
N ALA A 258 10.44 19.30 -19.00
CA ALA A 258 11.21 20.53 -19.22
C ALA A 258 11.55 20.74 -20.71
N ALA A 259 11.83 19.66 -21.45
CA ALA A 259 12.05 19.74 -22.90
C ALA A 259 10.77 20.18 -23.64
N ASP A 260 9.62 19.64 -23.28
CA ASP A 260 8.33 19.99 -23.85
C ASP A 260 7.98 21.48 -23.65
N PHE A 261 8.09 21.98 -22.42
CA PHE A 261 7.84 23.39 -22.11
C PHE A 261 8.75 24.38 -22.84
N LYS A 262 9.95 23.97 -23.23
CA LYS A 262 10.81 24.81 -24.09
C LYS A 262 10.58 24.59 -25.60
N GLY A 263 9.60 23.74 -25.99
CA GLY A 263 9.27 23.44 -27.38
C GLY A 263 10.13 22.38 -28.06
N ASP A 264 11.00 21.66 -27.32
CA ASP A 264 11.86 20.61 -27.84
C ASP A 264 11.17 19.24 -27.76
N ILE A 265 10.18 19.06 -28.64
CA ILE A 265 9.28 17.89 -28.65
C ILE A 265 10.03 16.58 -28.86
N GLU A 266 11.08 16.57 -29.68
CA GLU A 266 11.83 15.34 -29.97
C GLU A 266 12.61 14.86 -28.74
N ASN A 267 13.26 15.76 -28.00
CA ASN A 267 13.90 15.39 -26.74
C ASN A 267 12.85 15.04 -25.65
N ALA A 268 11.70 15.74 -25.60
CA ALA A 268 10.61 15.39 -24.70
C ALA A 268 10.18 13.93 -24.91
N LYS A 269 9.86 13.55 -26.14
CA LYS A 269 9.49 12.17 -26.49
C LYS A 269 10.59 11.17 -26.18
N ARG A 270 11.86 11.51 -26.42
CA ARG A 270 13.01 10.66 -26.10
C ARG A 270 13.07 10.33 -24.60
N TYR A 271 12.90 11.33 -23.74
CA TYR A 271 12.92 11.13 -22.30
C TYR A 271 11.67 10.40 -21.80
N TRP A 272 10.49 10.71 -22.33
CA TRP A 272 9.27 9.98 -21.97
C TRP A 272 9.30 8.51 -22.38
N ARG A 273 9.94 8.14 -23.50
CA ARG A 273 10.15 6.72 -23.85
C ARG A 273 11.01 5.99 -22.80
N ILE A 274 12.01 6.65 -22.22
CA ILE A 274 12.81 6.06 -21.13
C ILE A 274 11.92 5.82 -19.89
N ALA A 275 11.10 6.78 -19.51
CA ALA A 275 10.23 6.64 -18.35
C ALA A 275 9.09 5.64 -18.58
N ALA A 276 8.50 5.59 -19.78
CA ALA A 276 7.40 4.70 -20.14
C ALA A 276 7.77 3.21 -20.17
N THR A 277 9.06 2.85 -20.07
CA THR A 277 9.50 1.46 -19.90
C THR A 277 9.01 0.83 -18.58
N TYR A 278 8.53 1.66 -17.63
CA TYR A 278 8.00 1.24 -16.35
C TYR A 278 6.53 1.71 -16.17
N PRO A 279 5.57 1.16 -16.93
CA PRO A 279 4.20 1.69 -17.01
C PRO A 279 3.43 1.60 -15.68
N MET A 280 3.83 0.73 -14.76
CA MET A 280 3.25 0.62 -13.42
C MET A 280 3.71 1.74 -12.47
N ALA A 281 4.83 2.40 -12.75
CA ALA A 281 5.32 3.52 -11.96
C ALA A 281 4.54 4.80 -12.30
N PHE A 282 4.32 5.66 -11.29
CA PHE A 282 3.57 6.90 -11.43
C PHE A 282 4.00 7.74 -12.65
N TYR A 283 5.29 8.06 -12.76
CA TYR A 283 5.81 8.83 -13.89
C TYR A 283 5.95 8.02 -15.19
N GLY A 284 6.03 6.71 -15.09
CA GLY A 284 6.00 5.82 -16.24
C GLY A 284 4.63 5.85 -16.95
N ALA A 285 3.55 5.75 -16.17
CA ALA A 285 2.18 5.86 -16.66
C ALA A 285 1.91 7.23 -17.29
N LEU A 286 2.30 8.32 -16.61
CA LEU A 286 2.18 9.68 -17.17
C LEU A 286 2.99 9.84 -18.46
N SER A 287 4.20 9.25 -18.55
CA SER A 287 5.04 9.32 -19.75
C SER A 287 4.41 8.58 -20.93
N ALA A 288 3.83 7.40 -20.69
CA ALA A 288 3.10 6.67 -21.73
C ALA A 288 1.92 7.51 -22.26
N THR A 289 1.18 8.16 -21.35
CA THR A 289 0.08 9.08 -21.72
C THR A 289 0.59 10.25 -22.58
N MET A 290 1.71 10.88 -22.23
CA MET A 290 2.33 11.96 -23.00
C MET A 290 2.81 11.51 -24.39
N LEU A 291 3.08 10.23 -24.56
CA LEU A 291 3.40 9.64 -25.87
C LEU A 291 2.16 9.23 -26.68
N GLY A 292 0.95 9.51 -26.18
CA GLY A 292 -0.30 9.09 -26.78
C GLY A 292 -0.58 7.59 -26.65
N GLN A 293 0.14 6.90 -25.76
CA GLN A 293 -0.06 5.50 -25.44
C GLN A 293 -1.00 5.40 -24.24
N GLN A 294 -2.03 4.57 -24.34
CA GLN A 294 -2.78 4.19 -23.14
C GLN A 294 -2.06 3.00 -22.51
N PRO A 295 -1.63 3.09 -21.25
CA PRO A 295 -1.12 1.94 -20.55
C PRO A 295 -2.18 0.83 -20.56
N GLN A 296 -1.85 -0.29 -21.18
CA GLN A 296 -2.71 -1.47 -21.19
C GLN A 296 -2.36 -2.28 -19.95
N TYR A 297 -3.30 -2.36 -19.02
CA TYR A 297 -3.17 -3.19 -17.83
C TYR A 297 -4.15 -4.36 -18.02
N GLU A 298 -3.63 -5.54 -18.19
CA GLU A 298 -4.42 -6.76 -18.24
C GLU A 298 -4.40 -7.45 -16.88
N PHE A 299 -5.52 -8.04 -16.49
CA PHE A 299 -5.68 -8.69 -15.20
C PHE A 299 -6.40 -10.01 -15.42
N PHE A 300 -5.67 -11.11 -15.39
CA PHE A 300 -6.24 -12.44 -15.48
C PHE A 300 -6.35 -13.08 -14.09
N GLU A 301 -7.57 -13.43 -13.69
CA GLU A 301 -7.78 -14.21 -12.49
C GLU A 301 -7.54 -15.68 -12.79
N THR A 302 -6.84 -16.38 -11.91
CA THR A 302 -6.66 -17.81 -11.98
C THR A 302 -7.63 -18.49 -11.04
N ASP A 303 -8.38 -19.45 -11.56
CA ASP A 303 -9.12 -20.38 -10.73
C ASP A 303 -8.15 -21.39 -10.09
N ALA A 304 -8.42 -21.78 -8.85
CA ALA A 304 -7.67 -22.85 -8.23
C ALA A 304 -8.12 -24.20 -8.81
N THR A 305 -7.15 -24.98 -9.26
CA THR A 305 -7.41 -26.32 -9.81
C THR A 305 -7.47 -27.38 -8.71
N ASP A 306 -8.01 -28.56 -9.02
CA ASP A 306 -7.97 -29.71 -8.10
C ASP A 306 -6.53 -30.09 -7.75
N GLU A 307 -5.58 -29.91 -8.68
CA GLU A 307 -4.17 -30.14 -8.43
C GLU A 307 -3.58 -29.13 -7.44
N ASP A 308 -3.99 -27.84 -7.48
CA ASP A 308 -3.58 -26.83 -6.52
C ASP A 308 -4.11 -27.17 -5.12
N ILE A 309 -5.37 -27.60 -5.04
CA ILE A 309 -5.97 -28.07 -3.79
C ILE A 309 -5.22 -29.27 -3.23
N ALA A 310 -4.92 -30.28 -4.08
CA ALA A 310 -4.19 -31.47 -3.68
C ALA A 310 -2.77 -31.14 -3.22
N GLU A 311 -2.06 -30.25 -3.91
CA GLU A 311 -0.72 -29.80 -3.55
C GLU A 311 -0.71 -29.14 -2.16
N LEU A 312 -1.67 -28.26 -1.89
CA LEU A 312 -1.82 -27.64 -0.56
C LEU A 312 -2.24 -28.65 0.51
N ALA A 313 -3.15 -29.58 0.20
CA ALA A 313 -3.62 -30.59 1.14
C ALA A 313 -2.49 -31.54 1.60
N ASN A 314 -1.44 -31.71 0.78
CA ASN A 314 -0.25 -32.48 1.14
C ASN A 314 0.68 -31.74 2.13
N THR A 315 0.45 -30.45 2.38
CA THR A 315 1.22 -29.69 3.36
C THR A 315 0.45 -29.56 4.68
N LYS A 316 1.17 -29.53 5.81
CA LYS A 316 0.56 -29.38 7.14
C LYS A 316 -0.34 -28.15 7.26
N TYR A 317 0.16 -26.99 6.86
CA TYR A 317 -0.56 -25.73 6.99
C TYR A 317 -1.60 -25.54 5.88
N GLY A 318 -1.34 -26.02 4.67
CA GLY A 318 -2.27 -25.95 3.56
C GLY A 318 -3.53 -26.78 3.83
N LYS A 319 -3.39 -28.01 4.35
CA LYS A 319 -4.54 -28.83 4.73
C LYS A 319 -5.45 -28.14 5.75
N ILE A 320 -4.87 -27.49 6.77
CA ILE A 320 -5.63 -26.72 7.77
C ILE A 320 -6.28 -25.50 7.13
N ALA A 321 -5.56 -24.79 6.25
CA ALA A 321 -6.09 -23.62 5.56
C ALA A 321 -7.31 -23.99 4.69
N LEU A 322 -7.21 -25.07 3.90
CA LEU A 322 -8.32 -25.55 3.08
C LEU A 322 -9.54 -25.97 3.93
N ALA A 323 -9.32 -26.66 5.04
CA ALA A 323 -10.41 -27.01 5.97
C ALA A 323 -11.06 -25.76 6.60
N LEU A 324 -10.29 -24.70 6.86
CA LEU A 324 -10.82 -23.41 7.32
C LEU A 324 -11.60 -22.68 6.21
N LEU A 325 -11.16 -22.76 4.96
CA LEU A 325 -11.91 -22.25 3.81
C LEU A 325 -13.24 -23.00 3.62
N GLN A 326 -13.24 -24.32 3.76
CA GLN A 326 -14.45 -25.16 3.70
C GLN A 326 -15.54 -24.70 4.67
N ILE A 327 -15.15 -24.19 5.84
CA ILE A 327 -16.08 -23.70 6.87
C ILE A 327 -16.20 -22.14 6.91
N GLY A 328 -15.71 -21.44 5.88
CA GLY A 328 -15.84 -19.99 5.74
C GLY A 328 -14.96 -19.14 6.66
N ARG A 329 -13.91 -19.71 7.27
CA ARG A 329 -12.97 -18.95 8.15
C ARG A 329 -11.78 -18.40 7.36
N LYS A 330 -12.05 -17.54 6.37
CA LYS A 330 -11.07 -16.95 5.43
C LYS A 330 -9.89 -16.27 6.14
N ASP A 331 -10.16 -15.46 7.16
CA ASP A 331 -9.16 -14.75 7.97
C ASP A 331 -8.12 -15.68 8.59
N ARG A 332 -8.58 -16.81 9.13
CA ARG A 332 -7.70 -17.82 9.73
C ARG A 332 -6.97 -18.65 8.68
N ALA A 333 -7.64 -19.01 7.59
CA ALA A 333 -7.01 -19.71 6.47
C ALA A 333 -5.83 -18.91 5.91
N GLU A 334 -6.00 -17.60 5.74
CA GLU A 334 -4.97 -16.68 5.28
C GLU A 334 -3.70 -16.74 6.16
N GLU A 335 -3.84 -16.78 7.49
CA GLU A 335 -2.70 -16.90 8.40
C GLU A 335 -1.94 -18.22 8.25
N TYR A 336 -2.61 -19.32 7.91
CA TYR A 336 -1.97 -20.61 7.64
C TYR A 336 -1.24 -20.65 6.29
N LEU A 337 -1.85 -20.11 5.24
CA LEU A 337 -1.20 -20.02 3.92
C LEU A 337 0.07 -19.16 3.98
N LYS A 338 0.05 -18.06 4.72
CA LYS A 338 1.24 -17.23 4.94
C LYS A 338 2.41 -18.00 5.57
N TYR A 339 2.14 -18.95 6.45
CA TYR A 339 3.17 -19.79 7.10
C TYR A 339 3.91 -20.68 6.11
N LEU A 340 3.32 -20.95 4.94
CA LEU A 340 3.98 -21.69 3.87
C LEU A 340 4.93 -20.81 3.04
N ILE A 341 4.72 -19.48 2.97
CA ILE A 341 5.51 -18.58 2.15
C ILE A 341 6.86 -18.28 2.84
N THR A 342 7.79 -19.20 2.68
CA THR A 342 9.13 -19.15 3.27
C THR A 342 10.19 -19.23 2.16
N PRO A 343 11.48 -18.92 2.43
CA PRO A 343 12.54 -19.08 1.42
C PRO A 343 12.63 -20.49 0.80
N LYS A 344 12.09 -21.50 1.49
CA LYS A 344 12.14 -22.91 1.09
C LYS A 344 10.86 -23.42 0.42
N VAL A 345 9.83 -22.57 0.26
CA VAL A 345 8.61 -22.99 -0.43
C VAL A 345 8.93 -23.33 -1.89
N SER A 346 8.40 -24.47 -2.39
CA SER A 346 8.55 -24.83 -3.81
C SER A 346 7.68 -23.90 -4.67
N ASP A 347 8.08 -23.75 -5.94
CA ASP A 347 7.35 -22.90 -6.88
C ASP A 347 5.94 -23.47 -7.12
N ARG A 348 5.78 -24.79 -7.13
CA ARG A 348 4.48 -25.47 -7.24
C ARG A 348 3.54 -25.12 -6.07
N VAL A 349 4.01 -25.22 -4.82
CA VAL A 349 3.24 -24.83 -3.63
C VAL A 349 2.94 -23.34 -3.65
N LEU A 350 3.90 -22.52 -4.09
CA LEU A 350 3.70 -21.07 -4.18
C LEU A 350 2.64 -20.70 -5.21
N HIS A 351 2.62 -21.38 -6.36
CA HIS A 351 1.56 -21.26 -7.38
C HIS A 351 0.20 -21.63 -6.77
N ALA A 352 0.09 -22.81 -6.14
CA ALA A 352 -1.14 -23.27 -5.52
C ALA A 352 -1.66 -22.30 -4.43
N ILE A 353 -0.73 -21.69 -3.63
CA ILE A 353 -1.10 -20.63 -2.68
C ILE A 353 -1.70 -19.43 -3.40
N ASN A 354 -1.09 -19.00 -4.51
CA ASN A 354 -1.57 -17.83 -5.25
C ASN A 354 -2.95 -18.07 -5.89
N SER A 355 -3.14 -19.22 -6.55
CA SER A 355 -4.41 -19.61 -7.16
C SER A 355 -5.54 -19.70 -6.13
N VAL A 356 -5.30 -20.41 -5.01
CA VAL A 356 -6.28 -20.52 -3.93
C VAL A 356 -6.55 -19.17 -3.28
N ALA A 357 -5.52 -18.34 -3.07
CA ALA A 357 -5.70 -17.02 -2.49
C ALA A 357 -6.55 -16.09 -3.39
N SER A 358 -6.38 -16.16 -4.70
CA SER A 358 -7.19 -15.41 -5.67
C SER A 358 -8.64 -15.95 -5.69
N ALA A 359 -8.84 -17.25 -5.85
CA ALA A 359 -10.16 -17.87 -5.94
C ALA A 359 -11.02 -17.69 -4.67
N TYR A 360 -10.41 -17.71 -3.49
CA TYR A 360 -11.11 -17.50 -2.20
C TYR A 360 -11.07 -16.08 -1.69
N ASN A 361 -10.52 -15.16 -2.46
CA ASN A 361 -10.45 -13.74 -2.14
C ASN A 361 -9.72 -13.47 -0.81
N LEU A 362 -8.44 -13.91 -0.75
CA LEU A 362 -7.54 -13.74 0.39
C LEU A 362 -6.47 -12.69 0.05
N PRO A 363 -6.78 -11.40 0.15
CA PRO A 363 -6.01 -10.32 -0.49
C PRO A 363 -4.55 -10.25 -0.02
N ARG A 364 -4.26 -10.50 1.26
CA ARG A 364 -2.89 -10.40 1.79
C ARG A 364 -1.97 -11.51 1.29
N VAL A 365 -2.51 -12.73 1.23
CA VAL A 365 -1.76 -13.88 0.73
C VAL A 365 -1.57 -13.79 -0.77
N SER A 366 -2.62 -13.35 -1.50
CA SER A 366 -2.56 -13.10 -2.93
C SER A 366 -1.42 -12.13 -3.28
N ILE A 367 -1.39 -10.96 -2.63
CA ILE A 367 -0.32 -9.96 -2.83
C ILE A 367 1.06 -10.52 -2.45
N GLN A 368 1.16 -11.22 -1.32
CA GLN A 368 2.43 -11.75 -0.82
C GLN A 368 2.99 -12.84 -1.73
N SER A 369 2.18 -13.81 -2.15
CA SER A 369 2.59 -14.90 -3.04
C SER A 369 2.97 -14.36 -4.42
N ALA A 370 2.17 -13.48 -5.00
CA ALA A 370 2.45 -12.84 -6.28
C ALA A 370 3.78 -12.06 -6.27
N GLY A 371 4.07 -11.34 -5.19
CA GLY A 371 5.35 -10.65 -5.04
C GLY A 371 6.54 -11.60 -5.00
N VAL A 372 6.42 -12.75 -4.32
CA VAL A 372 7.50 -13.76 -4.27
C VAL A 372 7.66 -14.47 -5.61
N ILE A 373 6.55 -14.75 -6.32
CA ILE A 373 6.57 -15.31 -7.68
C ILE A 373 7.34 -14.38 -8.62
N LYS A 374 7.03 -13.09 -8.59
CA LYS A 374 7.70 -12.07 -9.37
C LYS A 374 9.20 -12.01 -9.07
N ASP A 375 9.60 -11.97 -7.80
CA ASP A 375 11.00 -11.88 -7.39
C ASP A 375 11.81 -13.11 -7.79
N ARG A 376 11.19 -14.28 -7.88
CA ARG A 376 11.82 -15.52 -8.34
C ARG A 376 11.91 -15.63 -9.85
N GLY A 377 11.18 -14.80 -10.60
CA GLY A 377 11.11 -14.87 -12.06
C GLY A 377 10.55 -16.22 -12.53
N ILE A 378 9.47 -16.69 -11.92
CA ILE A 378 8.82 -17.94 -12.31
C ILE A 378 8.11 -17.69 -13.63
N LEU A 379 8.74 -18.11 -14.75
CA LEU A 379 8.34 -17.81 -16.12
C LEU A 379 7.03 -18.50 -16.57
N GLU A 380 6.54 -19.44 -15.80
CA GLU A 380 5.30 -20.18 -16.10
C GLU A 380 4.04 -19.39 -15.71
N ILE A 381 4.19 -18.24 -15.08
CA ILE A 381 3.10 -17.39 -14.63
C ILE A 381 3.21 -16.04 -15.33
N ASP A 382 2.19 -15.71 -16.11
CA ASP A 382 2.10 -14.45 -16.84
C ASP A 382 2.03 -13.24 -15.89
N ASP A 383 2.65 -12.13 -16.29
CA ASP A 383 2.64 -10.87 -15.54
C ASP A 383 1.22 -10.41 -15.21
N ASP A 384 0.26 -10.65 -16.08
CA ASP A 384 -1.15 -10.23 -15.90
C ASP A 384 -1.84 -10.97 -14.74
N ILE A 385 -1.48 -12.25 -14.53
CA ILE A 385 -1.90 -13.03 -13.35
C ILE A 385 -1.28 -12.45 -12.08
N ILE A 386 0.02 -12.09 -12.14
CA ILE A 386 0.73 -11.47 -11.01
C ILE A 386 0.08 -10.12 -10.68
N TYR A 387 -0.29 -9.33 -11.69
CA TYR A 387 -0.96 -8.05 -11.46
C TYR A 387 -2.36 -8.22 -10.86
N ALA A 388 -3.15 -9.17 -11.36
CA ALA A 388 -4.46 -9.48 -10.77
C ALA A 388 -4.34 -9.83 -9.28
N ALA A 389 -3.38 -10.70 -8.93
CA ALA A 389 -3.12 -11.10 -7.56
C ALA A 389 -2.58 -9.97 -6.67
N GLN A 390 -1.82 -9.03 -7.23
CA GLN A 390 -1.31 -7.87 -6.48
C GLN A 390 -2.35 -6.75 -6.29
N TYR A 391 -3.43 -6.75 -7.07
CA TYR A 391 -4.54 -5.79 -6.96
C TYR A 391 -5.88 -6.49 -6.69
N PRO A 392 -6.01 -7.23 -5.58
CA PRO A 392 -7.21 -8.02 -5.29
C PRO A 392 -8.45 -7.12 -5.11
N LEU A 393 -9.62 -7.69 -5.45
CA LEU A 393 -10.93 -7.06 -5.27
C LEU A 393 -11.70 -7.80 -4.15
N PRO A 394 -11.45 -7.51 -2.87
CA PRO A 394 -12.16 -8.16 -1.78
C PRO A 394 -13.65 -7.85 -1.81
N ASP A 395 -14.47 -8.82 -1.37
CA ASP A 395 -15.94 -8.76 -1.30
C ASP A 395 -16.45 -7.93 -0.11
N TRP A 396 -15.60 -7.10 0.49
CA TRP A 396 -15.99 -6.23 1.58
C TRP A 396 -16.69 -4.98 1.07
N GLU A 397 -17.76 -4.60 1.76
CA GLU A 397 -18.44 -3.33 1.53
C GLU A 397 -18.38 -2.46 2.80
N PRO A 398 -18.26 -1.15 2.67
CA PRO A 398 -18.38 -0.26 3.82
C PRO A 398 -19.73 -0.40 4.51
N LEU A 399 -19.77 -0.34 5.84
CA LEU A 399 -21.02 -0.27 6.58
C LEU A 399 -21.91 0.87 6.05
N GLY A 400 -23.13 0.56 5.63
CA GLY A 400 -24.03 1.51 5.00
C GLY A 400 -23.80 1.73 3.51
N GLY A 401 -22.93 0.92 2.87
CA GLY A 401 -22.66 0.94 1.44
C GLY A 401 -21.61 1.99 1.01
N TRP A 402 -21.40 2.09 -0.28
CA TRP A 402 -20.38 2.93 -0.89
C TRP A 402 -20.78 4.41 -0.96
N SER A 403 -19.87 5.31 -0.64
CA SER A 403 -20.01 6.76 -0.77
C SER A 403 -18.94 7.38 -1.68
N ILE A 404 -17.91 6.63 -2.02
CA ILE A 404 -16.85 6.99 -2.98
C ILE A 404 -16.51 5.80 -3.87
N ASP A 405 -15.79 6.03 -4.97
CA ASP A 405 -15.36 4.98 -5.89
C ASP A 405 -14.59 3.87 -5.18
N ARG A 406 -14.95 2.63 -5.51
CA ARG A 406 -14.24 1.42 -5.00
C ARG A 406 -12.75 1.51 -5.30
N ALA A 407 -12.38 1.94 -6.51
CA ALA A 407 -10.98 2.07 -6.92
C ALA A 407 -10.18 3.00 -5.97
N LEU A 408 -10.72 4.14 -5.57
CA LEU A 408 -10.05 5.08 -4.66
C LEU A 408 -9.91 4.48 -3.25
N LEU A 409 -10.98 3.87 -2.73
CA LEU A 409 -10.95 3.26 -1.40
C LEU A 409 -9.95 2.09 -1.34
N LEU A 410 -9.94 1.23 -2.37
CA LEU A 410 -9.02 0.09 -2.46
C LEU A 410 -7.56 0.55 -2.64
N ALA A 411 -7.32 1.61 -3.42
CA ALA A 411 -5.99 2.17 -3.60
C ALA A 411 -5.39 2.68 -2.28
N ILE A 412 -6.19 3.37 -1.48
CA ILE A 412 -5.78 3.84 -0.14
C ILE A 412 -5.61 2.65 0.81
N THR A 413 -6.55 1.71 0.84
CA THR A 413 -6.46 0.50 1.68
C THR A 413 -5.19 -0.32 1.39
N LYS A 414 -4.86 -0.50 0.12
CA LYS A 414 -3.62 -1.15 -0.29
C LYS A 414 -2.40 -0.42 0.26
N GLN A 415 -2.33 0.89 0.09
CA GLN A 415 -1.20 1.70 0.55
C GLN A 415 -1.07 1.72 2.09
N GLU A 416 -2.18 1.76 2.82
CA GLU A 416 -2.18 1.88 4.29
C GLU A 416 -1.83 0.58 5.02
N SER A 417 -2.37 -0.52 4.58
CA SER A 417 -2.26 -1.78 5.32
C SER A 417 -1.89 -2.98 4.47
N ASN A 418 -1.89 -2.84 3.14
CA ASN A 418 -1.82 -3.98 2.23
C ASN A 418 -2.90 -5.02 2.59
N PHE A 419 -4.13 -4.53 2.81
CA PHE A 419 -5.33 -5.30 3.23
C PHE A 419 -5.23 -6.02 4.58
N ARG A 420 -4.36 -5.59 5.48
CA ARG A 420 -4.25 -6.18 6.82
C ARG A 420 -5.29 -5.59 7.77
N VAL A 421 -6.38 -6.32 8.00
CA VAL A 421 -7.50 -5.89 8.86
C VAL A 421 -7.09 -5.54 10.30
N SER A 422 -6.10 -6.23 10.85
CA SER A 422 -5.59 -6.00 12.22
C SER A 422 -4.34 -5.11 12.26
N ALA A 423 -4.09 -4.30 11.21
CA ALA A 423 -2.93 -3.43 11.18
C ALA A 423 -2.98 -2.39 12.31
N LYS A 424 -1.83 -2.20 12.98
CA LYS A 424 -1.65 -1.13 13.98
C LYS A 424 -0.31 -0.45 13.75
N SER A 425 -0.32 0.87 13.63
CA SER A 425 0.90 1.65 13.52
C SER A 425 1.51 1.94 14.89
N GLY A 426 2.79 2.32 14.90
CA GLY A 426 3.48 2.74 16.13
C GLY A 426 2.89 4.00 16.78
N VAL A 427 2.12 4.79 16.03
CA VAL A 427 1.44 6.01 16.50
C VAL A 427 -0.04 5.78 16.82
N GLY A 428 -0.53 4.56 16.66
CA GLY A 428 -1.88 4.17 17.08
C GLY A 428 -2.96 4.19 16.00
N ALA A 429 -2.60 4.34 14.72
CA ALA A 429 -3.56 4.16 13.62
C ALA A 429 -3.97 2.68 13.50
N ASN A 430 -5.23 2.39 13.15
CA ASN A 430 -5.80 1.05 13.20
C ASN A 430 -6.54 0.65 11.92
N GLY A 431 -6.49 -0.64 11.62
CA GLY A 431 -7.29 -1.32 10.61
C GLY A 431 -6.81 -1.12 9.18
N LEU A 432 -7.66 -1.50 8.24
CA LEU A 432 -7.39 -1.49 6.80
C LEU A 432 -6.90 -0.14 6.28
N MET A 433 -7.55 0.94 6.71
CA MET A 433 -7.30 2.30 6.24
C MET A 433 -6.49 3.14 7.24
N GLN A 434 -5.89 2.52 8.26
CA GLN A 434 -5.02 3.15 9.26
C GLN A 434 -5.63 4.44 9.87
N ILE A 435 -6.88 4.38 10.28
CA ILE A 435 -7.58 5.52 10.86
C ILE A 435 -7.14 5.72 12.32
N MET A 436 -6.80 6.95 12.67
CA MET A 436 -6.50 7.32 14.06
C MET A 436 -7.78 7.23 14.93
N PRO A 437 -7.71 6.73 16.17
CA PRO A 437 -8.90 6.61 17.02
C PRO A 437 -9.65 7.93 17.25
N SER A 438 -8.92 9.06 17.28
CA SER A 438 -9.54 10.40 17.38
C SER A 438 -10.34 10.75 16.13
N THR A 439 -9.80 10.45 14.94
CA THR A 439 -10.49 10.64 13.66
C THR A 439 -11.70 9.73 13.56
N ALA A 440 -11.57 8.44 13.93
CA ALA A 440 -12.67 7.48 13.93
C ALA A 440 -13.85 7.94 14.82
N LYS A 441 -13.56 8.44 16.03
CA LYS A 441 -14.58 8.99 16.93
C LYS A 441 -15.27 10.23 16.36
N LYS A 442 -14.50 11.12 15.71
CA LYS A 442 -15.05 12.30 15.03
C LYS A 442 -16.01 11.88 13.92
N VAL A 443 -15.54 11.03 13.00
CA VAL A 443 -16.33 10.54 11.87
C VAL A 443 -17.60 9.83 12.32
N ALA A 444 -17.52 8.92 13.30
CA ALA A 444 -18.70 8.23 13.83
C ALA A 444 -19.74 9.21 14.37
N ARG A 445 -19.30 10.20 15.16
CA ARG A 445 -20.19 11.24 15.72
C ARG A 445 -20.87 12.07 14.62
N GLU A 446 -20.13 12.50 13.60
CA GLU A 446 -20.65 13.34 12.50
C GLU A 446 -21.64 12.57 11.64
N ASN A 447 -21.47 11.25 11.51
CA ASN A 447 -22.37 10.36 10.81
C ASN A 447 -23.44 9.72 11.73
N LYS A 448 -23.59 10.17 12.99
CA LYS A 448 -24.59 9.69 13.96
C LYS A 448 -24.49 8.18 14.25
N VAL A 449 -23.30 7.61 14.17
CA VAL A 449 -23.00 6.21 14.50
C VAL A 449 -22.43 6.12 15.91
N ASP A 450 -22.94 5.21 16.73
CA ASP A 450 -22.39 4.97 18.05
C ASP A 450 -21.00 4.29 17.94
N PHE A 451 -19.97 5.01 18.32
CA PHE A 451 -18.59 4.52 18.26
C PHE A 451 -18.36 3.26 19.11
N SER A 452 -19.17 3.02 20.14
CA SER A 452 -19.05 1.80 20.94
C SER A 452 -19.39 0.52 20.17
N GLN A 453 -20.12 0.64 19.07
CA GLN A 453 -20.48 -0.46 18.17
C GLN A 453 -19.47 -0.64 17.02
N ILE A 454 -18.49 0.25 16.91
CA ILE A 454 -17.46 0.19 15.86
C ILE A 454 -16.30 -0.70 16.29
N ASP A 455 -16.09 -1.79 15.57
CA ASP A 455 -14.85 -2.57 15.64
C ASP A 455 -13.91 -2.11 14.52
N MET A 456 -12.83 -1.42 14.88
CA MET A 456 -11.85 -0.93 13.90
C MET A 456 -11.04 -2.05 13.22
N SER A 457 -11.12 -3.28 13.68
CA SER A 457 -10.55 -4.47 13.03
C SER A 457 -11.54 -5.20 12.12
N ASN A 458 -12.81 -4.79 12.11
CA ASN A 458 -13.78 -5.26 11.14
C ASN A 458 -13.62 -4.49 9.81
N PRO A 459 -13.49 -5.17 8.66
CA PRO A 459 -13.32 -4.53 7.35
C PRO A 459 -14.40 -3.50 7.02
N GLU A 460 -15.66 -3.87 7.16
CA GLU A 460 -16.82 -3.02 6.81
C GLU A 460 -16.87 -1.73 7.64
N HIS A 461 -16.62 -1.86 8.96
CA HIS A 461 -16.57 -0.71 9.87
C HIS A 461 -15.37 0.19 9.58
N ASN A 462 -14.20 -0.39 9.30
CA ASN A 462 -13.01 0.39 9.03
C ASN A 462 -13.08 1.11 7.68
N MET A 463 -13.64 0.45 6.65
CA MET A 463 -13.89 1.04 5.33
C MET A 463 -14.93 2.16 5.42
N PHE A 464 -15.99 2.00 6.22
CA PHE A 464 -16.95 3.08 6.50
C PHE A 464 -16.26 4.31 7.08
N LEU A 465 -15.47 4.14 8.14
CA LEU A 465 -14.73 5.26 8.74
C LEU A 465 -13.79 5.94 7.75
N GLY A 466 -13.07 5.14 6.96
CA GLY A 466 -12.13 5.63 5.95
C GLY A 466 -12.80 6.42 4.84
N GLN A 467 -13.88 5.89 4.27
CA GLN A 467 -14.58 6.59 3.17
C GLN A 467 -15.23 7.89 3.64
N GLN A 468 -15.86 7.92 4.83
CA GLN A 468 -16.44 9.14 5.35
C GLN A 468 -15.36 10.20 5.63
N TYR A 469 -14.20 9.79 6.14
CA TYR A 469 -13.07 10.71 6.32
C TYR A 469 -12.56 11.26 4.98
N ILE A 470 -12.52 10.45 3.90
CA ILE A 470 -12.16 10.92 2.56
C ILE A 470 -13.19 11.92 2.04
N VAL A 471 -14.49 11.65 2.23
CA VAL A 471 -15.57 12.58 1.85
C VAL A 471 -15.42 13.92 2.59
N ASP A 472 -15.19 13.89 3.90
CA ASP A 472 -14.96 15.10 4.70
C ASP A 472 -13.76 15.91 4.18
N LEU A 473 -12.67 15.23 3.80
CA LEU A 473 -11.49 15.89 3.25
C LEU A 473 -11.77 16.50 1.89
N LEU A 474 -12.43 15.78 0.97
CA LEU A 474 -12.76 16.28 -0.37
C LEU A 474 -13.64 17.53 -0.33
N GLN A 475 -14.61 17.57 0.60
CA GLN A 475 -15.52 18.70 0.78
C GLN A 475 -14.90 19.89 1.53
N HIS A 476 -13.70 19.70 2.10
CA HIS A 476 -13.07 20.77 2.86
C HIS A 476 -12.58 21.91 1.94
N GLN A 477 -12.85 23.17 2.31
CA GLN A 477 -12.55 24.37 1.50
C GLN A 477 -11.09 24.50 1.03
N ASN A 478 -10.12 23.99 1.78
CA ASN A 478 -8.71 24.02 1.40
C ASN A 478 -8.31 22.84 0.47
N VAL A 479 -9.17 21.85 0.30
CA VAL A 479 -8.94 20.69 -0.58
C VAL A 479 -9.58 20.91 -1.95
N GLU A 480 -10.73 21.59 -1.99
CA GLU A 480 -11.41 22.00 -3.23
C GLU A 480 -11.65 20.82 -4.18
N ASN A 481 -12.06 19.68 -3.61
CA ASN A 481 -12.30 18.44 -4.34
C ASN A 481 -11.06 17.87 -5.10
N SER A 482 -9.84 18.36 -4.82
CA SER A 482 -8.61 17.86 -5.43
C SER A 482 -8.18 16.54 -4.80
N ILE A 483 -8.00 15.49 -5.64
CA ILE A 483 -7.49 14.18 -5.18
C ILE A 483 -6.09 14.35 -4.56
N ILE A 484 -5.22 15.14 -5.16
CA ILE A 484 -3.85 15.34 -4.69
C ILE A 484 -3.81 16.00 -3.30
N LYS A 485 -4.60 17.08 -3.12
CA LYS A 485 -4.69 17.78 -1.82
C LYS A 485 -5.33 16.88 -0.76
N MET A 486 -6.35 16.12 -1.13
CA MET A 486 -6.99 15.15 -0.24
C MET A 486 -5.99 14.10 0.24
N LEU A 487 -5.18 13.51 -0.65
CA LEU A 487 -4.15 12.53 -0.29
C LEU A 487 -3.06 13.14 0.59
N ALA A 488 -2.64 14.39 0.31
CA ALA A 488 -1.71 15.13 1.16
C ALA A 488 -2.27 15.33 2.58
N ALA A 489 -3.54 15.74 2.68
CA ALA A 489 -4.22 15.93 3.96
C ALA A 489 -4.46 14.62 4.72
N TYR A 490 -4.78 13.54 4.00
CA TYR A 490 -4.97 12.21 4.59
C TYR A 490 -3.70 11.70 5.28
N ASN A 491 -2.57 11.78 4.58
CA ASN A 491 -1.28 11.26 5.08
C ASN A 491 -0.58 12.21 6.06
N ALA A 492 -0.43 13.50 5.71
CA ALA A 492 0.33 14.47 6.53
C ALA A 492 -0.54 15.22 7.55
N GLY A 493 -1.85 15.13 7.43
CA GLY A 493 -2.82 15.92 8.17
C GLY A 493 -3.09 17.28 7.54
N MET A 494 -4.35 17.71 7.63
CA MET A 494 -4.85 18.98 7.07
C MET A 494 -3.98 20.20 7.45
N GLY A 495 -3.59 20.31 8.72
CA GLY A 495 -2.79 21.45 9.18
C GLY A 495 -1.41 21.53 8.52
N THR A 496 -0.79 20.38 8.23
CA THR A 496 0.50 20.32 7.53
C THR A 496 0.35 20.75 6.07
N MET A 497 -0.68 20.25 5.40
CA MET A 497 -0.97 20.60 4.01
C MET A 497 -1.23 22.11 3.85
N VAL A 498 -2.10 22.68 4.67
CA VAL A 498 -2.41 24.13 4.66
C VAL A 498 -1.18 24.98 4.97
N LYS A 499 -0.33 24.55 5.91
CA LYS A 499 0.92 25.25 6.19
C LYS A 499 1.86 25.25 4.99
N PHE A 500 1.97 24.13 4.29
CA PHE A 500 2.78 24.02 3.08
C PHE A 500 2.26 24.97 1.99
N GLU A 501 0.97 24.98 1.69
CA GLU A 501 0.38 25.86 0.67
C GLU A 501 0.61 27.35 0.93
N LYS A 502 0.66 27.76 2.20
CA LYS A 502 0.99 29.15 2.56
C LYS A 502 2.45 29.53 2.26
N SER A 503 3.36 28.56 2.26
CA SER A 503 4.80 28.78 2.04
C SER A 503 5.24 28.48 0.62
N PHE A 504 4.48 27.66 -0.12
CA PHE A 504 4.82 27.21 -1.45
C PHE A 504 3.60 27.21 -2.37
N TYR A 505 3.55 28.19 -3.25
CA TYR A 505 2.49 28.32 -4.24
C TYR A 505 2.93 27.78 -5.61
N THR A 506 2.08 26.99 -6.25
CA THR A 506 2.24 26.54 -7.64
C THR A 506 0.90 26.17 -8.25
N TYR A 507 0.72 26.48 -9.54
CA TYR A 507 -0.43 26.00 -10.32
C TYR A 507 -0.26 24.56 -10.79
N ASP A 508 0.94 24.01 -10.74
CA ASP A 508 1.31 22.72 -11.28
C ASP A 508 1.16 21.62 -10.23
N PRO A 509 0.26 20.65 -10.41
CA PRO A 509 0.04 19.57 -9.44
C PRO A 509 1.25 18.65 -9.25
N LEU A 510 2.04 18.41 -10.31
CA LEU A 510 3.23 17.55 -10.21
C LEU A 510 4.35 18.27 -9.46
N LEU A 511 4.51 19.58 -9.71
CA LEU A 511 5.46 20.38 -8.94
C LEU A 511 5.02 20.50 -7.47
N TYR A 512 3.71 20.59 -7.19
CA TYR A 512 3.16 20.54 -5.84
C TYR A 512 3.54 19.24 -5.13
N ILE A 513 3.34 18.08 -5.78
CA ILE A 513 3.70 16.77 -5.23
C ILE A 513 5.18 16.75 -4.87
N GLU A 514 6.07 17.08 -5.82
CA GLU A 514 7.52 16.99 -5.61
C GLU A 514 8.08 18.05 -4.67
N SER A 515 7.35 19.12 -4.41
CA SER A 515 7.75 20.18 -3.48
C SER A 515 7.20 19.99 -2.06
N PHE A 516 6.33 19.01 -1.84
CA PHE A 516 5.81 18.75 -0.50
C PHE A 516 6.97 18.36 0.45
N PRO A 517 7.10 18.99 1.65
CA PRO A 517 8.29 18.83 2.49
C PRO A 517 8.57 17.39 2.93
N ALA A 518 7.51 16.64 3.30
CA ALA A 518 7.63 15.28 3.78
C ALA A 518 7.81 14.29 2.62
N TYR A 519 8.96 13.59 2.60
CA TYR A 519 9.21 12.52 1.62
C TYR A 519 8.12 11.43 1.63
N GLU A 520 7.69 11.05 2.83
CA GLU A 520 6.63 10.05 3.01
C GLU A 520 5.34 10.45 2.26
N THR A 521 4.92 11.71 2.40
CA THR A 521 3.70 12.21 1.75
C THR A 521 3.84 12.29 0.24
N ARG A 522 4.99 12.72 -0.29
CA ARG A 522 5.25 12.68 -1.74
C ARG A 522 5.14 11.27 -2.30
N SER A 523 5.79 10.33 -1.64
CA SER A 523 5.76 8.92 -2.01
C SER A 523 4.36 8.32 -1.88
N TYR A 524 3.64 8.69 -0.82
CA TYR A 524 2.26 8.27 -0.57
C TYR A 524 1.33 8.70 -1.71
N ILE A 525 1.35 9.98 -2.08
CA ILE A 525 0.51 10.50 -3.18
C ILE A 525 0.77 9.74 -4.48
N LYS A 526 2.04 9.60 -4.87
CA LYS A 526 2.42 8.90 -6.10
C LYS A 526 1.96 7.43 -6.09
N ARG A 527 2.14 6.73 -4.98
CA ARG A 527 1.72 5.33 -4.84
C ARG A 527 0.21 5.16 -4.88
N VAL A 528 -0.54 6.01 -4.15
CA VAL A 528 -2.00 5.91 -4.16
C VAL A 528 -2.57 6.25 -5.53
N MET A 529 -2.02 7.24 -6.22
CA MET A 529 -2.45 7.58 -7.59
C MET A 529 -2.17 6.43 -8.56
N SER A 530 -0.99 5.81 -8.50
CA SER A 530 -0.70 4.61 -9.31
C SER A 530 -1.65 3.45 -8.98
N ASN A 531 -1.88 3.17 -7.70
CA ASN A 531 -2.83 2.16 -7.27
C ASN A 531 -4.26 2.48 -7.77
N LEU A 532 -4.68 3.75 -7.72
CA LEU A 532 -5.99 4.19 -8.21
C LEU A 532 -6.16 3.88 -9.69
N TRP A 533 -5.16 4.19 -10.52
CA TRP A 533 -5.21 3.92 -11.96
C TRP A 533 -5.28 2.42 -12.26
N LEU A 534 -4.53 1.61 -11.52
CA LEU A 534 -4.54 0.15 -11.67
C LEU A 534 -5.89 -0.45 -11.22
N TYR A 535 -6.47 0.01 -10.10
CA TYR A 535 -7.81 -0.42 -9.70
C TYR A 535 -8.90 0.06 -10.66
N ARG A 536 -8.79 1.28 -11.19
CA ARG A 536 -9.72 1.75 -12.23
C ARG A 536 -9.64 0.89 -13.49
N ALA A 537 -8.43 0.60 -13.97
CA ALA A 537 -8.24 -0.29 -15.12
C ALA A 537 -8.84 -1.67 -14.85
N ARG A 538 -8.60 -2.25 -13.66
CA ARG A 538 -9.16 -3.56 -13.27
C ARG A 538 -10.69 -3.56 -13.19
N LEU A 539 -11.30 -2.44 -12.83
CA LEU A 539 -12.75 -2.25 -12.76
C LEU A 539 -13.37 -1.75 -14.08
N GLY A 540 -12.58 -1.66 -15.16
CA GLY A 540 -13.04 -1.15 -16.46
C GLY A 540 -13.42 0.33 -16.44
N GLN A 541 -12.88 1.12 -15.52
CA GLN A 541 -13.18 2.54 -15.36
C GLN A 541 -12.20 3.41 -16.15
N PRO A 542 -12.60 4.64 -16.55
CA PRO A 542 -11.71 5.59 -17.21
C PRO A 542 -10.50 5.99 -16.34
N LEU A 543 -9.39 6.35 -16.99
CA LEU A 543 -8.17 6.83 -16.31
C LEU A 543 -8.06 8.34 -16.39
N THR A 544 -9.16 9.08 -16.19
CA THR A 544 -9.28 10.55 -16.38
C THR A 544 -8.24 11.31 -15.57
N SER A 545 -8.06 10.99 -14.29
CA SER A 545 -7.08 11.66 -13.44
C SER A 545 -5.62 11.46 -13.87
N MET A 546 -5.32 10.38 -14.60
CA MET A 546 -3.98 10.16 -15.18
C MET A 546 -3.76 11.09 -16.38
N GLN A 547 -4.76 11.22 -17.24
CA GLN A 547 -4.71 12.14 -18.39
C GLN A 547 -4.60 13.60 -17.92
N GLU A 548 -5.40 14.01 -16.94
CA GLU A 548 -5.34 15.33 -16.34
C GLU A 548 -3.94 15.66 -15.81
N LEU A 549 -3.37 14.78 -14.98
CA LEU A 549 -2.03 14.97 -14.42
C LEU A 549 -0.92 15.00 -15.49
N ALA A 550 -0.99 14.13 -16.49
CA ALA A 550 -0.01 14.11 -17.57
C ALA A 550 0.08 15.48 -18.26
N HIS A 551 -1.06 16.14 -18.46
CA HIS A 551 -1.15 17.47 -19.07
C HIS A 551 -1.00 18.64 -18.08
N GLY A 552 -0.67 18.37 -16.81
CA GLY A 552 -0.44 19.40 -15.80
C GLY A 552 -1.71 19.98 -15.17
N ASN A 553 -2.85 19.33 -15.35
CA ASN A 553 -4.13 19.72 -14.75
C ASN A 553 -4.31 19.08 -13.38
N TRP A 554 -4.96 19.79 -12.45
CA TRP A 554 -5.31 19.25 -11.14
C TRP A 554 -6.45 18.25 -11.27
N PRO A 555 -6.24 16.97 -10.88
CA PRO A 555 -7.31 15.98 -10.90
C PRO A 555 -8.32 16.27 -9.79
N LEU A 556 -9.54 16.54 -10.19
CA LEU A 556 -10.67 16.67 -9.27
C LEU A 556 -11.34 15.30 -9.11
N TYR A 557 -11.85 15.05 -7.92
CA TYR A 557 -12.59 13.82 -7.68
C TYR A 557 -13.96 13.87 -8.37
N ASN A 558 -14.15 12.97 -9.33
CA ASN A 558 -15.44 12.62 -9.90
C ASN A 558 -15.62 11.12 -9.76
N SER A 559 -16.81 10.70 -9.34
CA SER A 559 -17.12 9.26 -9.30
C SER A 559 -17.22 8.73 -10.73
N GLU A 560 -16.42 7.75 -11.04
CA GLU A 560 -16.41 7.02 -12.33
C GLU A 560 -16.87 5.57 -12.16
N ASP A 561 -17.34 5.21 -10.96
CA ASP A 561 -17.87 3.89 -10.62
C ASP A 561 -19.38 3.87 -10.76
N ALA A 562 -19.88 3.34 -11.88
CA ALA A 562 -21.31 3.28 -12.18
C ALA A 562 -22.12 2.53 -11.10
N TYR A 563 -21.54 1.48 -10.51
CA TYR A 563 -22.16 0.74 -9.42
C TYR A 563 -22.36 1.62 -8.17
N VAL A 564 -21.34 2.37 -7.81
CA VAL A 564 -21.41 3.32 -6.68
C VAL A 564 -22.38 4.46 -6.95
N GLN A 565 -22.37 5.01 -8.17
CA GLN A 565 -23.32 6.06 -8.57
C GLN A 565 -24.77 5.59 -8.45
N GLN A 566 -25.06 4.38 -8.88
CA GLN A 566 -26.39 3.78 -8.75
C GLN A 566 -26.78 3.65 -7.27
N GLN A 567 -25.93 3.10 -6.40
CA GLN A 567 -26.20 2.97 -4.97
C GLN A 567 -26.45 4.30 -4.27
N ILE A 568 -25.70 5.36 -4.64
CA ILE A 568 -25.91 6.71 -4.09
C ILE A 568 -27.27 7.25 -4.53
N ALA A 569 -27.62 7.10 -5.83
CA ALA A 569 -28.91 7.56 -6.35
C ALA A 569 -30.10 6.86 -5.67
N GLU A 570 -30.04 5.54 -5.48
CA GLU A 570 -31.07 4.75 -4.78
C GLU A 570 -31.27 5.23 -3.34
N ARG A 571 -30.19 5.54 -2.61
CA ARG A 571 -30.28 6.07 -1.22
C ARG A 571 -30.84 7.49 -1.14
N MET A 572 -30.70 8.31 -2.19
CA MET A 572 -31.28 9.66 -2.22
C MET A 572 -32.79 9.66 -2.55
N MET A 573 -33.33 8.54 -3.03
CA MET A 573 -34.75 8.38 -3.35
C MET A 573 -35.59 7.86 -2.16
N ILE A 574 -34.94 7.44 -1.08
CA ILE A 574 -35.56 6.99 0.17
C ILE A 574 -35.53 8.11 1.21
#